data_c34599eb083d39070389bdf285007a9e
#
_entry.id   c34599eb083d39070389bdf285007a9e
#
_cell.length_a   1.000
_cell.length_b   1.000
_cell.length_c   1.000
_cell.angle_alpha   90.00
_cell.angle_beta   90.00
_cell.angle_gamma   90.00
#
_symmetry.space_group_name_H-M   'P 1'
#
loop_
_entity.id
_entity.type
_entity.pdbx_description
1 polymer ?
#
loop_
_entity_poly.entity_id
_entity_poly.type
_entity_poly.pdbx_seq_one_letter_code
_entity_poly.pdbx_strand_id
1 'polypeptide(L)'
;MSDQQQWDAVVIGSGVGGLVTASQLAAKGARTLVLERYLIPGGSGGAFRRAGYTFDAGASMIFGFGEKGYTNLLTRALADIGEHCETIPDQAQLEYHMPGGLNIAVDRDYDRFIAELTARFPHEATGIRRFYDTCWQVFNCLDAMPLLSLEDPAYLTKVFFKAPLACLCLLYTSPSPRDSV
;
A
#
# COMPACT_ATOMS: atom_id res chain seq x y z
N MET A 1 -21.93 -26.68 34.17
CA MET A 1 -20.65 -25.95 34.13
C MET A 1 -20.60 -25.27 32.80
N SER A 2 -20.71 -23.93 32.77
CA SER A 2 -20.65 -23.17 31.52
C SER A 2 -19.22 -23.33 30.98
N ASP A 3 -19.11 -23.85 29.76
CA ASP A 3 -17.88 -23.86 28.99
C ASP A 3 -17.44 -22.39 28.82
N GLN A 4 -16.57 -21.93 29.70
CA GLN A 4 -15.99 -20.59 29.55
C GLN A 4 -15.14 -20.65 28.31
N GLN A 5 -15.65 -20.05 27.25
CA GLN A 5 -14.97 -19.92 25.98
C GLN A 5 -13.68 -19.13 26.23
N GLN A 6 -12.55 -19.84 26.29
CA GLN A 6 -11.25 -19.24 26.58
C GLN A 6 -10.62 -18.80 25.26
N TRP A 7 -10.28 -17.54 25.17
CA TRP A 7 -9.61 -16.93 24.02
C TRP A 7 -8.10 -16.83 24.29
N ASP A 8 -7.29 -17.16 23.28
CA ASP A 8 -5.83 -17.04 23.37
C ASP A 8 -5.39 -15.60 23.05
N ALA A 9 -6.19 -14.87 22.22
CA ALA A 9 -5.97 -13.47 21.90
C ALA A 9 -7.29 -12.71 21.74
N VAL A 10 -7.26 -11.44 22.13
CA VAL A 10 -8.35 -10.49 21.90
C VAL A 10 -7.84 -9.31 21.12
N VAL A 11 -8.40 -9.06 19.94
CA VAL A 11 -8.06 -7.93 19.06
C VAL A 11 -9.18 -6.88 19.18
N ILE A 12 -8.82 -5.66 19.52
CA ILE A 12 -9.76 -4.56 19.67
C ILE A 12 -9.72 -3.71 18.40
N GLY A 13 -10.85 -3.68 17.70
CA GLY A 13 -11.04 -3.01 16.42
C GLY A 13 -10.90 -3.94 15.23
N SER A 14 -11.86 -3.88 14.31
CA SER A 14 -11.89 -4.66 13.07
C SER A 14 -11.53 -3.82 11.83
N GLY A 15 -10.69 -2.81 11.98
CA GLY A 15 -10.03 -2.17 10.83
C GLY A 15 -9.05 -3.12 10.16
N VAL A 16 -8.49 -2.74 9.01
CA VAL A 16 -7.58 -3.59 8.21
C VAL A 16 -6.45 -4.18 9.07
N GLY A 17 -5.79 -3.37 9.90
CA GLY A 17 -4.72 -3.85 10.78
C GLY A 17 -5.20 -4.88 11.81
N GLY A 18 -6.36 -4.65 12.44
CA GLY A 18 -6.94 -5.59 13.39
C GLY A 18 -7.35 -6.90 12.74
N LEU A 19 -7.99 -6.84 11.58
CA LEU A 19 -8.40 -8.05 10.83
C LEU A 19 -7.18 -8.86 10.35
N VAL A 20 -6.15 -8.21 9.83
CA VAL A 20 -4.91 -8.89 9.43
C VAL A 20 -4.25 -9.54 10.65
N THR A 21 -4.13 -8.84 11.77
CA THR A 21 -3.56 -9.40 13.01
C THR A 21 -4.35 -10.62 13.48
N ALA A 22 -5.68 -10.49 13.55
CA ALA A 22 -6.55 -11.58 13.99
C ALA A 22 -6.46 -12.80 13.08
N SER A 23 -6.48 -12.60 11.76
CA SER A 23 -6.38 -13.69 10.79
C SER A 23 -5.04 -14.40 10.86
N GLN A 24 -3.94 -13.67 11.00
CA GLN A 24 -2.60 -14.25 11.16
C GLN A 24 -2.45 -15.05 12.46
N LEU A 25 -3.02 -14.58 13.56
CA LEU A 25 -3.04 -15.33 14.82
C LEU A 25 -3.89 -16.60 14.70
N ALA A 26 -5.07 -16.50 14.08
CA ALA A 26 -5.95 -17.64 13.86
C ALA A 26 -5.31 -18.69 12.92
N ALA A 27 -4.63 -18.26 11.86
CA ALA A 27 -3.89 -19.14 10.95
C ALA A 27 -2.79 -19.96 11.68
N LYS A 28 -2.23 -19.41 12.76
CA LYS A 28 -1.26 -20.09 13.64
C LYS A 28 -1.91 -20.92 14.75
N GLY A 29 -3.22 -21.07 14.71
CA GLY A 29 -3.98 -21.92 15.64
C GLY A 29 -4.48 -21.23 16.90
N ALA A 30 -4.27 -19.92 17.07
CA ALA A 30 -4.78 -19.18 18.21
C ALA A 30 -6.30 -18.97 18.10
N ARG A 31 -7.03 -19.20 19.18
CA ARG A 31 -8.44 -18.84 19.29
C ARG A 31 -8.54 -17.33 19.49
N THR A 32 -8.89 -16.63 18.43
CA THR A 32 -8.85 -15.16 18.40
C THR A 32 -10.26 -14.58 18.43
N LEU A 33 -10.49 -13.63 19.33
CA LEU A 33 -11.71 -12.85 19.40
C LEU A 33 -11.44 -11.43 18.88
N VAL A 34 -12.25 -10.96 17.94
CA VAL A 34 -12.22 -9.56 17.48
C VAL A 34 -13.41 -8.82 18.07
N LEU A 35 -13.13 -7.72 18.75
CA LEU A 35 -14.13 -6.82 19.30
C LEU A 35 -14.19 -5.55 18.45
N GLU A 36 -15.37 -5.26 17.91
CA GLU A 36 -15.61 -4.06 17.10
C GLU A 36 -16.70 -3.20 17.74
N ARG A 37 -16.46 -1.90 17.83
CA ARG A 37 -17.42 -0.95 18.39
C ARG A 37 -18.53 -0.58 17.41
N TYR A 38 -18.22 -0.61 16.11
CA TYR A 38 -19.13 -0.24 15.05
C TYR A 38 -19.90 -1.45 14.52
N LEU A 39 -21.01 -1.21 13.84
CA LEU A 39 -21.87 -2.29 13.33
C LEU A 39 -21.28 -3.00 12.10
N ILE A 40 -20.32 -2.35 11.42
CA ILE A 40 -19.73 -2.84 10.18
C ILE A 40 -18.23 -2.99 10.40
N PRO A 41 -17.66 -4.19 10.17
CA PRO A 41 -16.22 -4.38 10.23
C PRO A 41 -15.52 -3.68 9.05
N GLY A 42 -14.20 -3.49 9.17
CA GLY A 42 -13.35 -2.95 8.12
C GLY A 42 -12.77 -1.56 8.44
N GLY A 43 -13.34 -0.82 9.40
CA GLY A 43 -12.88 0.53 9.71
C GLY A 43 -12.97 1.45 8.48
N SER A 44 -11.89 2.16 8.14
CA SER A 44 -11.83 3.00 6.93
C SER A 44 -11.83 2.20 5.61
N GLY A 45 -11.53 0.90 5.64
CA GLY A 45 -11.65 -0.01 4.49
C GLY A 45 -13.01 -0.71 4.41
N GLY A 46 -13.96 -0.35 5.29
CA GLY A 46 -15.30 -0.91 5.28
C GLY A 46 -16.22 -0.26 4.24
N ALA A 47 -17.37 -0.88 4.02
CA ALA A 47 -18.40 -0.36 3.13
C ALA A 47 -19.77 -0.41 3.80
N PHE A 48 -20.66 0.48 3.40
CA PHE A 48 -22.04 0.51 3.89
C PHE A 48 -23.03 0.50 2.72
N ARG A 49 -24.25 0.07 2.99
CA ARG A 49 -25.35 0.07 2.01
C ARG A 49 -26.41 1.09 2.35
N ARG A 50 -26.86 1.82 1.34
CA ARG A 50 -27.97 2.77 1.46
C ARG A 50 -28.78 2.80 0.16
N ALA A 51 -30.09 2.67 0.26
CA ALA A 51 -31.02 2.72 -0.88
C ALA A 51 -30.65 1.79 -2.03
N GLY A 52 -30.14 0.58 -1.75
CA GLY A 52 -29.72 -0.40 -2.75
C GLY A 52 -28.31 -0.20 -3.32
N TYR A 53 -27.61 0.85 -2.96
CA TYR A 53 -26.24 1.16 -3.38
C TYR A 53 -25.24 0.80 -2.28
N THR A 54 -24.05 0.42 -2.68
CA THR A 54 -22.92 0.19 -1.78
C THR A 54 -21.94 1.36 -1.90
N PHE A 55 -21.50 1.87 -0.77
CA PHE A 55 -20.56 2.99 -0.66
C PHE A 55 -19.36 2.56 0.17
N ASP A 56 -18.16 2.93 -0.26
CA ASP A 56 -16.97 2.77 0.56
C ASP A 56 -16.97 3.79 1.70
N ALA A 57 -16.50 3.37 2.88
CA ALA A 57 -16.46 4.26 4.05
C ALA A 57 -15.30 5.25 3.98
N GLY A 58 -14.20 4.89 3.32
CA GLY A 58 -13.01 5.70 3.19
C GLY A 58 -12.12 5.25 2.05
N ALA A 59 -11.48 4.09 2.16
CA ALA A 59 -10.59 3.57 1.13
C ALA A 59 -11.39 2.92 0.00
N SER A 60 -11.46 3.60 -1.14
CA SER A 60 -12.14 3.10 -2.36
C SER A 60 -11.17 2.54 -3.40
N MET A 61 -9.87 2.75 -3.23
CA MET A 61 -8.82 2.17 -4.08
C MET A 61 -7.79 1.44 -3.23
N ILE A 62 -7.40 0.26 -3.67
CA ILE A 62 -6.34 -0.53 -3.05
C ILE A 62 -5.26 -0.77 -4.10
N PHE A 63 -4.03 -0.38 -3.77
CA PHE A 63 -2.88 -0.54 -4.65
C PHE A 63 -2.13 -1.84 -4.34
N GLY A 64 -1.37 -2.33 -5.35
CA GLY A 64 -0.45 -3.45 -5.16
C GLY A 64 -1.03 -4.84 -5.42
N PHE A 65 -2.23 -4.94 -5.99
CA PHE A 65 -2.83 -6.22 -6.40
C PHE A 65 -2.51 -6.62 -7.86
N GLY A 66 -1.76 -5.84 -8.61
CA GLY A 66 -1.36 -6.17 -9.98
C GLY A 66 -0.26 -7.26 -10.02
N GLU A 67 0.13 -7.67 -11.23
CA GLU A 67 1.20 -8.66 -11.45
C GLU A 67 2.53 -8.26 -10.79
N LYS A 68 2.77 -6.95 -10.64
CA LYS A 68 3.94 -6.38 -9.95
C LYS A 68 3.69 -6.09 -8.46
N GLY A 69 2.53 -6.44 -7.93
CA GLY A 69 2.13 -6.17 -6.55
C GLY A 69 2.66 -7.18 -5.53
N TYR A 70 3.80 -7.81 -5.78
CA TYR A 70 4.36 -8.87 -4.93
C TYR A 70 4.66 -8.42 -3.50
N THR A 71 4.84 -7.13 -3.28
CA THR A 71 5.08 -6.53 -1.97
C THR A 71 3.81 -6.09 -1.26
N ASN A 72 2.63 -6.30 -1.84
CA ASN A 72 1.40 -5.95 -1.14
C ASN A 72 1.20 -6.87 0.06
N LEU A 73 1.32 -6.31 1.26
CA LEU A 73 1.20 -7.01 2.52
C LEU A 73 -0.17 -7.65 2.72
N LEU A 74 -1.22 -7.02 2.16
CA LEU A 74 -2.58 -7.55 2.26
C LEU A 74 -2.75 -8.81 1.43
N THR A 75 -2.25 -8.84 0.20
CA THR A 75 -2.25 -10.05 -0.65
C THR A 75 -1.55 -11.21 0.03
N ARG A 76 -0.40 -10.94 0.68
CA ARG A 76 0.32 -11.98 1.43
C ARG A 76 -0.43 -12.43 2.66
N ALA A 77 -1.01 -11.50 3.42
CA ALA A 77 -1.80 -11.84 4.59
C ALA A 77 -3.00 -12.72 4.24
N LEU A 78 -3.62 -12.50 3.09
CA LEU A 78 -4.68 -13.35 2.57
C LEU A 78 -4.14 -14.72 2.13
N ALA A 79 -3.03 -14.75 1.40
CA ALA A 79 -2.41 -16.01 0.97
C ALA A 79 -1.98 -16.89 2.16
N ASP A 80 -1.48 -16.29 3.24
CA ASP A 80 -1.07 -17.00 4.47
C ASP A 80 -2.25 -17.73 5.15
N ILE A 81 -3.47 -17.28 4.92
CA ILE A 81 -4.70 -17.92 5.43
C ILE A 81 -5.42 -18.76 4.37
N GLY A 82 -4.81 -18.92 3.19
CA GLY A 82 -5.38 -19.68 2.08
C GLY A 82 -6.50 -18.95 1.32
N GLU A 83 -6.63 -17.64 1.51
CA GLU A 83 -7.66 -16.83 0.89
C GLU A 83 -7.10 -16.01 -0.28
N HIS A 84 -7.96 -15.71 -1.23
CA HIS A 84 -7.67 -14.89 -2.39
C HIS A 84 -8.77 -13.84 -2.58
N CYS A 85 -8.38 -12.62 -2.90
CA CYS A 85 -9.31 -11.55 -3.23
C CYS A 85 -9.28 -11.31 -4.74
N GLU A 86 -10.41 -11.48 -5.40
CA GLU A 86 -10.58 -11.04 -6.77
C GLU A 86 -10.57 -9.50 -6.81
N THR A 87 -9.75 -8.96 -7.69
CA THR A 87 -9.63 -7.52 -7.89
C THR A 87 -10.03 -7.14 -9.30
N ILE A 88 -10.76 -6.05 -9.41
CA ILE A 88 -11.09 -5.44 -10.69
C ILE A 88 -10.11 -4.29 -10.90
N PRO A 89 -9.29 -4.32 -11.98
CA PRO A 89 -8.43 -3.20 -12.29
C PRO A 89 -9.25 -1.91 -12.41
N ASP A 90 -8.82 -0.86 -11.74
CA ASP A 90 -9.46 0.44 -11.87
C ASP A 90 -9.42 0.87 -13.33
N GLN A 91 -10.59 1.06 -13.92
CA GLN A 91 -10.75 1.49 -15.31
C GLN A 91 -10.89 3.02 -15.41
N ALA A 92 -11.08 3.69 -14.27
CA ALA A 92 -11.18 5.13 -14.24
C ALA A 92 -9.82 5.76 -14.55
N GLN A 93 -9.81 6.67 -15.51
CA GLN A 93 -8.68 7.53 -15.72
C GLN A 93 -8.69 8.62 -14.67
N LEU A 94 -7.59 8.74 -13.93
CA LEU A 94 -7.45 9.82 -12.97
C LEU A 94 -7.08 11.11 -13.70
N GLU A 95 -7.88 12.16 -13.50
CA GLU A 95 -7.62 13.49 -14.07
C GLU A 95 -7.43 14.50 -12.94
N TYR A 96 -6.38 15.27 -13.03
CA TYR A 96 -6.16 16.41 -12.15
C TYR A 96 -6.62 17.69 -12.86
N HIS A 97 -7.63 18.35 -12.30
CA HIS A 97 -8.11 19.65 -12.72
C HIS A 97 -7.53 20.72 -11.80
N MET A 98 -6.59 21.48 -12.30
CA MET A 98 -5.88 22.50 -11.52
C MET A 98 -6.32 23.92 -11.89
N PRO A 99 -6.11 24.91 -11.00
CA PRO A 99 -6.36 26.31 -11.32
C PRO A 99 -5.63 26.75 -12.60
N GLY A 100 -6.22 27.69 -13.32
CA GLY A 100 -5.67 28.18 -14.60
C GLY A 100 -5.96 27.28 -15.81
N GLY A 101 -6.88 26.30 -15.67
CA GLY A 101 -7.29 25.43 -16.78
C GLY A 101 -6.27 24.32 -17.09
N LEU A 102 -5.33 24.07 -16.22
CA LEU A 102 -4.36 22.96 -16.36
C LEU A 102 -5.04 21.65 -16.00
N ASN A 103 -5.27 20.79 -16.97
CA ASN A 103 -5.80 19.45 -16.79
C ASN A 103 -4.72 18.42 -17.16
N ILE A 104 -4.46 17.46 -16.27
CA ILE A 104 -3.47 16.40 -16.47
C ILE A 104 -4.18 15.07 -16.30
N ALA A 105 -4.18 14.26 -17.35
CA ALA A 105 -4.65 12.89 -17.29
C ALA A 105 -3.49 11.96 -16.88
N VAL A 106 -3.74 11.10 -15.89
CA VAL A 106 -2.78 10.06 -15.50
C VAL A 106 -3.05 8.84 -16.35
N ASP A 107 -2.25 8.65 -17.39
CA ASP A 107 -2.31 7.45 -18.22
C ASP A 107 -1.68 6.27 -17.44
N ARG A 108 -2.23 5.07 -17.62
CA ARG A 108 -1.66 3.82 -17.09
C ARG A 108 -0.36 3.45 -17.79
N ASP A 109 -0.20 3.85 -19.04
CA ASP A 109 1.04 3.73 -19.77
C ASP A 109 2.00 4.81 -19.27
N TYR A 110 3.09 4.36 -18.66
CA TYR A 110 4.09 5.23 -18.07
C TYR A 110 4.71 6.18 -19.10
N ASP A 111 5.02 5.67 -20.29
CA ASP A 111 5.68 6.48 -21.33
C ASP A 111 4.76 7.56 -21.86
N ARG A 112 3.47 7.25 -22.02
CA ARG A 112 2.45 8.25 -22.41
C ARG A 112 2.28 9.31 -21.35
N PHE A 113 2.20 8.92 -20.08
CA PHE A 113 2.09 9.86 -18.97
C PHE A 113 3.29 10.81 -18.90
N ILE A 114 4.52 10.27 -18.99
CA ILE A 114 5.73 11.08 -18.99
C ILE A 114 5.81 11.97 -20.23
N ALA A 115 5.39 11.50 -21.40
CA ALA A 115 5.34 12.30 -22.61
C ALA A 115 4.37 13.48 -22.46
N GLU A 116 3.19 13.26 -21.87
CA GLU A 116 2.23 14.35 -21.61
C GLU A 116 2.82 15.39 -20.65
N LEU A 117 3.39 14.96 -19.51
CA LEU A 117 3.99 15.87 -18.55
C LEU A 117 5.13 16.69 -19.16
N THR A 118 6.02 16.04 -19.90
CA THR A 118 7.17 16.72 -20.52
C THR A 118 6.77 17.64 -21.66
N ALA A 119 5.69 17.35 -22.37
CA ALA A 119 5.12 18.25 -23.38
C ALA A 119 4.51 19.51 -22.77
N ARG A 120 3.87 19.40 -21.60
CA ARG A 120 3.28 20.54 -20.89
C ARG A 120 4.31 21.38 -20.15
N PHE A 121 5.37 20.75 -19.66
CA PHE A 121 6.44 21.40 -18.90
C PHE A 121 7.81 21.14 -19.54
N PRO A 122 8.06 21.64 -20.75
CA PRO A 122 9.30 21.32 -21.49
C PRO A 122 10.57 21.81 -20.78
N HIS A 123 10.48 22.88 -20.02
CA HIS A 123 11.60 23.40 -19.23
C HIS A 123 11.95 22.53 -18.02
N GLU A 124 11.00 21.68 -17.57
CA GLU A 124 11.20 20.73 -16.47
C GLU A 124 11.36 19.27 -16.93
N ALA A 125 11.41 19.04 -18.23
CA ALA A 125 11.39 17.68 -18.80
C ALA A 125 12.48 16.75 -18.23
N THR A 126 13.67 17.28 -18.01
CA THR A 126 14.78 16.52 -17.42
C THR A 126 14.51 16.20 -15.94
N GLY A 127 13.99 17.16 -15.19
CA GLY A 127 13.62 16.99 -13.78
C GLY A 127 12.51 15.97 -13.60
N ILE A 128 11.47 16.05 -14.43
CA ILE A 128 10.34 15.11 -14.43
C ILE A 128 10.83 13.68 -14.67
N ARG A 129 11.60 13.44 -15.72
CA ARG A 129 12.15 12.10 -16.01
C ARG A 129 12.98 11.59 -14.85
N ARG A 130 13.92 12.39 -14.36
CA ARG A 130 14.78 12.01 -13.23
C ARG A 130 13.98 11.66 -11.98
N PHE A 131 12.93 12.42 -11.68
CA PHE A 131 12.05 12.17 -10.54
C PHE A 131 11.38 10.80 -10.66
N TYR A 132 10.71 10.54 -11.78
CA TYR A 132 9.98 9.28 -11.97
C TYR A 132 10.91 8.07 -12.10
N ASP A 133 12.08 8.21 -12.73
CA ASP A 133 13.11 7.16 -12.78
C ASP A 133 13.60 6.82 -11.37
N THR A 134 13.80 7.83 -10.53
CA THR A 134 14.18 7.62 -9.13
C THR A 134 13.06 6.92 -8.34
N CYS A 135 11.81 7.35 -8.50
CA CYS A 135 10.66 6.68 -7.88
C CYS A 135 10.56 5.22 -8.31
N TRP A 136 10.78 4.94 -9.59
CA TRP A 136 10.78 3.58 -10.11
C TRP A 136 11.90 2.72 -9.53
N GLN A 137 13.11 3.27 -9.41
CA GLN A 137 14.22 2.57 -8.76
C GLN A 137 13.91 2.26 -7.29
N VAL A 138 13.35 3.23 -6.55
CA VAL A 138 12.91 3.03 -5.16
C VAL A 138 11.86 1.93 -5.08
N PHE A 139 10.84 1.98 -5.93
CA PHE A 139 9.80 0.97 -5.98
C PHE A 139 10.38 -0.43 -6.23
N ASN A 140 11.25 -0.59 -7.22
CA ASN A 140 11.89 -1.88 -7.52
C ASN A 140 12.77 -2.37 -6.37
N CYS A 141 13.43 -1.47 -5.64
CA CYS A 141 14.18 -1.85 -4.45
C CYS A 141 13.26 -2.38 -3.36
N LEU A 142 12.15 -1.70 -3.11
CA LEU A 142 11.15 -2.11 -2.12
C LEU A 142 10.50 -3.44 -2.51
N ASP A 143 10.19 -3.62 -3.78
CA ASP A 143 9.60 -4.85 -4.32
C ASP A 143 10.55 -6.06 -4.23
N ALA A 144 11.84 -5.82 -4.36
CA ALA A 144 12.86 -6.86 -4.22
C ALA A 144 13.20 -7.22 -2.76
N MET A 145 12.68 -6.46 -1.77
CA MET A 145 12.98 -6.72 -0.37
C MET A 145 12.18 -7.91 0.15
N PRO A 146 12.83 -8.92 0.72
CA PRO A 146 12.10 -9.92 1.49
C PRO A 146 11.42 -9.23 2.69
N LEU A 147 10.21 -9.65 3.03
CA LEU A 147 9.55 -9.22 4.26
C LEU A 147 10.27 -9.83 5.46
N LEU A 148 11.38 -9.25 5.81
CA LEU A 148 12.11 -9.57 7.02
C LEU A 148 11.70 -8.58 8.10
N SER A 149 11.66 -9.04 9.34
CA SER A 149 11.49 -8.16 10.48
C SER A 149 12.56 -7.07 10.45
N LEU A 150 12.18 -5.83 10.73
CA LEU A 150 13.14 -4.73 10.94
C LEU A 150 14.10 -5.02 12.12
N GLU A 151 13.78 -6.03 12.93
CA GLU A 151 14.60 -6.50 14.04
C GLU A 151 15.73 -7.45 13.57
N ASP A 152 15.69 -7.94 12.32
CA ASP A 152 16.80 -8.73 11.76
C ASP A 152 17.97 -7.80 11.42
N PRO A 153 19.10 -7.87 12.18
CA PRO A 153 20.26 -7.02 11.90
C PRO A 153 20.87 -7.28 10.51
N ALA A 154 20.60 -8.44 9.91
CA ALA A 154 21.01 -8.74 8.54
C ALA A 154 20.07 -8.10 7.49
N TYR A 155 18.93 -7.52 7.88
CA TYR A 155 17.99 -6.91 6.95
C TYR A 155 18.60 -5.74 6.18
N LEU A 156 19.16 -4.79 6.90
CA LEU A 156 19.78 -3.60 6.31
C LEU A 156 20.97 -3.97 5.41
N THR A 157 21.76 -4.95 5.78
CA THR A 157 22.87 -5.44 4.95
C THR A 157 22.36 -6.09 3.68
N LYS A 158 21.32 -6.93 3.75
CA LYS A 158 20.72 -7.56 2.56
C LYS A 158 20.12 -6.53 1.61
N VAL A 159 19.44 -5.49 2.14
CA VAL A 159 18.91 -4.38 1.35
C VAL A 159 20.04 -3.62 0.67
N PHE A 160 21.10 -3.28 1.40
CA PHE A 160 22.26 -2.58 0.86
C PHE A 160 22.94 -3.36 -0.27
N PHE A 161 23.14 -4.67 -0.10
CA PHE A 161 23.77 -5.49 -1.14
C PHE A 161 22.88 -5.68 -2.38
N LYS A 162 21.54 -5.63 -2.25
CA LYS A 162 20.64 -5.72 -3.42
C LYS A 162 20.55 -4.44 -4.22
N ALA A 163 20.68 -3.28 -3.59
CA ALA A 163 20.52 -1.99 -4.24
C ALA A 163 21.42 -0.91 -3.61
N PRO A 164 22.75 -1.07 -3.67
CA PRO A 164 23.69 -0.19 -2.97
C PRO A 164 23.58 1.27 -3.41
N LEU A 165 23.44 1.51 -4.71
CA LEU A 165 23.32 2.86 -5.26
C LEU A 165 22.01 3.55 -4.85
N ALA A 166 20.89 2.82 -4.85
CA ALA A 166 19.60 3.38 -4.43
C ALA A 166 19.59 3.66 -2.93
N CYS A 167 20.16 2.79 -2.10
CA CYS A 167 20.31 3.04 -0.67
C CYS A 167 21.19 4.26 -0.38
N LEU A 168 22.29 4.42 -1.08
CA LEU A 168 23.16 5.59 -0.94
C LEU A 168 22.45 6.87 -1.41
N CYS A 169 21.76 6.85 -2.54
CA CYS A 169 20.96 7.98 -3.02
C CYS A 169 19.87 8.38 -2.01
N LEU A 170 19.11 7.43 -1.49
CA LEU A 170 18.04 7.69 -0.53
C LEU A 170 18.56 8.25 0.80
N LEU A 171 19.71 7.76 1.28
CA LEU A 171 20.34 8.27 2.49
C LEU A 171 20.90 9.69 2.31
N TYR A 172 21.33 10.05 1.10
CA TYR A 172 21.98 11.32 0.83
C TYR A 172 21.05 12.42 0.31
N THR A 173 19.93 12.04 -0.35
CA THR A 173 19.03 13.00 -1.02
C THR A 173 17.69 13.22 -0.31
N SER A 174 17.40 12.49 0.76
CA SER A 174 16.23 12.78 1.59
C SER A 174 16.58 13.91 2.56
N PRO A 175 16.14 15.16 2.33
CA PRO A 175 16.28 16.19 3.34
C PRO A 175 15.51 15.74 4.58
N SER A 176 16.18 15.69 5.70
CA SER A 176 15.51 15.47 6.98
C SER A 176 14.44 16.55 7.16
N PRO A 177 13.23 16.22 7.64
CA PRO A 177 12.24 17.23 7.99
C PRO A 177 12.76 18.28 8.98
N ARG A 178 13.93 18.06 9.59
CA ARG A 178 14.63 18.99 10.51
C ARG A 178 15.49 20.02 9.80
N ASP A 179 15.78 19.82 8.51
CA ASP A 179 16.65 20.72 7.74
C ASP A 179 15.87 21.79 6.97
N SER A 180 14.55 21.88 7.19
CA SER A 180 13.63 22.85 6.58
C SER A 180 13.17 23.94 7.54
N VAL A 181 14.05 24.39 8.47
CA VAL A 181 13.81 25.56 9.29
C VAL A 181 14.80 26.68 8.92
#